data_cf151b755e469c05ca2a82ccced61bb2
#
_entry.id   cf151b755e469c05ca2a82ccced61bb2
#
_cell.length_a   1.000
_cell.length_b   1.000
_cell.length_c   1.000
_cell.angle_alpha   90.00
_cell.angle_beta   90.00
_cell.angle_gamma   90.00
#
_symmetry.space_group_name_H-M   'P 1'
#
loop_
_entity.id
_entity.type
_entity.pdbx_description
1 polymer ?
#
loop_
_entity_poly.entity_id
_entity_poly.type
_entity_poly.pdbx_seq_one_letter_code
_entity_poly.pdbx_strand_id
1 'polypeptide(L)' 'MTATLEARQLDATDRCDSCGAQAYVRVVLESGGELLFCAHHASANEAKLRPMASLWQDERDRLTTPAAV' A
#
# COMPACT_ATOMS: atom_id res chain seq x y z
N MET A 1 -20.01 1.54 9.26
CA MET A 1 -19.71 1.58 8.77
C MET A 1 -18.65 1.96 8.29
N THR A 2 -18.12 2.33 8.22
CA THR A 2 -17.12 2.90 7.83
C THR A 2 -15.93 2.15 7.78
N ALA A 3 -15.69 1.20 8.39
CA ALA A 3 -14.51 0.48 8.37
C ALA A 3 -14.21 -0.15 7.10
N THR A 4 -15.07 -0.06 6.21
CA THR A 4 -14.85 -0.73 4.98
C THR A 4 -13.70 -0.22 4.21
N LEU A 5 -13.21 0.95 4.53
CA LEU A 5 -12.13 1.46 3.75
C LEU A 5 -10.90 0.59 3.80
N GLU A 6 -10.67 -0.04 4.93
CA GLU A 6 -9.47 -0.80 5.06
C GLU A 6 -9.49 -2.07 4.29
N ALA A 7 -10.66 -2.50 3.91
CA ALA A 7 -10.76 -3.77 3.22
C ALA A 7 -10.63 -3.66 1.73
N ARG A 8 -10.57 -2.46 1.21
CA ARG A 8 -10.52 -2.29 -0.23
C ARG A 8 -9.19 -2.77 -0.79
N GLN A 9 -9.25 -3.61 -1.77
CA GLN A 9 -8.05 -4.03 -2.46
C GLN A 9 -7.53 -2.92 -3.35
N LEU A 10 -6.24 -2.89 -3.55
CA LEU A 10 -5.65 -1.95 -4.48
C LEU A 10 -5.83 -2.47 -5.90
N ASP A 11 -6.03 -1.57 -6.83
CA ASP A 11 -6.22 -1.97 -8.22
C ASP A 11 -5.36 -1.11 -9.13
N ALA A 12 -5.52 -1.29 -10.43
CA ALA A 12 -4.65 -0.62 -11.38
C ALA A 12 -4.76 0.90 -11.38
N THR A 13 -5.82 1.43 -10.79
CA THR A 13 -5.97 2.88 -10.73
C THR A 13 -5.28 3.47 -9.52
N ASP A 14 -4.89 2.65 -8.57
CA ASP A 14 -4.17 3.15 -7.40
C ASP A 14 -2.71 3.35 -7.77
N ARG A 15 -2.21 4.54 -7.52
CA ARG A 15 -0.86 4.89 -7.95
C ARG A 15 0.01 5.30 -6.78
N CYS A 16 1.30 4.98 -6.91
CA CYS A 16 2.27 5.35 -5.89
C CYS A 16 2.36 6.86 -5.79
N ASP A 17 2.29 7.37 -4.58
CA ASP A 17 2.35 8.81 -4.35
C ASP A 17 3.72 9.38 -4.65
N SER A 18 4.72 8.54 -4.73
CA SER A 18 6.08 8.98 -4.98
C SER A 18 6.46 8.99 -6.45
N CYS A 19 6.01 8.03 -7.21
CA CYS A 19 6.48 7.92 -8.59
C CYS A 19 5.38 7.68 -9.61
N GLY A 20 4.16 7.45 -9.19
CA GLY A 20 3.06 7.26 -10.13
C GLY A 20 2.91 5.87 -10.68
N ALA A 21 3.76 4.94 -10.28
CA ALA A 21 3.60 3.55 -10.69
C ALA A 21 2.42 2.94 -9.96
N GLN A 22 1.98 1.78 -10.41
CA GLN A 22 0.86 1.13 -9.73
C GLN A 22 1.21 0.83 -8.29
N ALA A 23 0.29 1.14 -7.38
CA ALA A 23 0.52 0.95 -5.97
C ALA A 23 0.20 -0.47 -5.55
N TYR A 24 0.99 -1.00 -4.65
CA TYR A 24 0.78 -2.32 -4.09
C TYR A 24 0.75 -2.30 -2.56
N VAL A 25 0.99 -1.15 -1.95
CA VAL A 25 0.95 -1.02 -0.50
C VAL A 25 0.17 0.23 -0.14
N ARG A 26 -0.78 0.09 0.76
CA ARG A 26 -1.54 1.21 1.25
C ARG A 26 -1.25 1.37 2.72
N VAL A 27 -0.87 2.57 3.11
CA VAL A 27 -0.51 2.87 4.47
C VAL A 27 -1.49 3.90 5.02
N VAL A 28 -2.17 3.56 6.08
CA VAL A 28 -3.05 4.52 6.74
C VAL A 28 -2.33 4.97 7.99
N LEU A 29 -2.12 6.26 8.11
CA LEU A 29 -1.37 6.81 9.22
C LEU A 29 -2.26 7.02 10.44
N GLU A 30 -1.65 7.01 11.59
CA GLU A 30 -2.41 7.23 12.81
C GLU A 30 -3.04 8.62 12.83
N SER A 31 -2.45 9.54 12.12
CA SER A 31 -3.01 10.88 12.05
C SER A 31 -4.23 10.95 11.13
N GLY A 32 -4.51 9.89 10.41
CA GLY A 32 -5.67 9.86 9.53
C GLY A 32 -5.35 9.98 8.06
N GLY A 33 -4.10 10.22 7.70
CA GLY A 33 -3.73 10.31 6.30
C GLY A 33 -3.58 8.95 5.68
N GLU A 34 -3.57 8.90 4.36
CA GLU A 34 -3.41 7.66 3.64
C GLU A 34 -2.37 7.87 2.55
N LEU A 35 -1.46 6.91 2.42
CA LEU A 35 -0.42 6.98 1.40
C LEU A 35 -0.44 5.69 0.61
N LEU A 36 -0.10 5.79 -0.66
CA LEU A 36 0.00 4.63 -1.53
C LEU A 36 1.41 4.54 -2.08
N PHE A 37 1.94 3.34 -2.14
CA PHE A 37 3.30 3.13 -2.64
C PHE A 37 3.38 1.93 -3.53
N CYS A 38 4.23 2.01 -4.55
CA CYS A 38 4.57 0.84 -5.32
C CYS A 38 5.47 -0.05 -4.47
N ALA A 39 5.74 -1.25 -4.95
CA ALA A 39 6.55 -2.18 -4.16
C ALA A 39 7.92 -1.60 -3.83
N HIS A 40 8.51 -0.90 -4.78
CA HIS A 40 9.85 -0.34 -4.59
C HIS A 40 9.86 0.72 -3.48
N HIS A 41 8.95 1.68 -3.58
CA HIS A 41 8.94 2.76 -2.60
C HIS A 41 8.42 2.30 -1.25
N ALA A 42 7.54 1.31 -1.23
CA ALA A 42 7.10 0.78 0.05
C ALA A 42 8.27 0.14 0.78
N SER A 43 9.08 -0.63 0.07
CA SER A 43 10.24 -1.24 0.68
C SER A 43 11.25 -0.21 1.15
N ALA A 44 11.45 0.82 0.35
CA ALA A 44 12.43 1.83 0.69
C ALA A 44 12.03 2.64 1.91
N ASN A 45 10.74 2.77 2.16
CA ASN A 45 10.25 3.62 3.24
C ASN A 45 9.62 2.85 4.39
N GLU A 46 9.62 1.54 4.32
CA GLU A 46 8.89 0.75 5.30
C GLU A 46 9.35 1.01 6.73
N ALA A 47 10.64 1.10 6.94
CA ALA A 47 11.15 1.28 8.29
C ALA A 47 10.68 2.59 8.89
N LYS A 48 10.51 3.61 8.07
CA LYS A 48 10.05 4.90 8.55
C LYS A 48 8.55 4.92 8.75
N LEU A 49 7.83 4.24 7.89
CA LEU A 49 6.38 4.34 7.87
C LEU A 49 5.67 3.41 8.83
N ARG A 50 6.24 2.24 9.04
CA ARG A 50 5.59 1.27 9.91
C ARG A 50 5.24 1.82 11.30
N PRO A 51 6.14 2.55 11.95
CA PRO A 51 5.81 3.06 13.29
C PRO A 51 4.67 4.04 13.29
N MET A 52 4.42 4.70 12.16
CA MET A 52 3.37 5.71 12.08
C MET A 52 2.08 5.15 11.53
N ALA A 53 2.08 3.93 11.08
CA ALA A 53 0.92 3.38 10.41
C ALA A 53 -0.04 2.76 11.39
N SER A 54 -1.31 3.08 11.24
CA SER A 54 -2.34 2.37 11.96
C SER A 54 -2.79 1.17 11.14
N LEU A 55 -2.55 1.21 9.84
CA LEU A 55 -2.86 0.08 8.97
C LEU A 55 -1.78 0.00 7.89
N TRP A 56 -1.28 -1.20 7.67
CA TRP A 56 -0.31 -1.44 6.61
C TRP A 56 -0.89 -2.55 5.74
N GLN A 57 -1.48 -2.15 4.62
CA GLN A 57 -2.10 -3.09 3.69
C GLN A 57 -1.09 -3.41 2.60
N ASP A 58 -0.52 -4.60 2.65
CA ASP A 58 0.59 -4.96 1.80
C ASP A 58 0.15 -6.01 0.81
N GLU A 59 0.13 -5.65 -0.45
CA GLU A 59 -0.26 -6.56 -1.50
C GLU A 59 0.90 -6.84 -2.45
N ARG A 60 2.12 -6.68 -1.96
CA ARG A 60 3.29 -6.89 -2.79
C ARG A 60 3.43 -8.32 -3.25
N ASP A 61 2.87 -9.26 -2.53
CA ASP A 61 2.95 -10.65 -2.95
C ASP A 61 2.20 -10.89 -4.24
N ARG A 62 1.34 -9.98 -4.65
CA ARG A 62 0.69 -10.11 -5.93
C ARG A 62 1.69 -9.99 -7.09
N LEU A 63 2.81 -9.31 -6.83
CA LEU A 63 3.85 -9.21 -7.83
C LEU A 63 4.67 -10.48 -7.95
N THR A 64 4.86 -11.16 -6.83
CA THR A 64 5.67 -12.33 -6.85
C THR A 64 4.88 -13.58 -7.09
N THR A 65 3.59 -13.52 -6.99
CA THR A 65 2.76 -14.67 -7.23
C THR A 65 2.89 -15.05 -8.67
N PRO A 66 3.28 -16.23 -8.95
CA PRO A 66 3.43 -16.62 -10.33
C PRO A 66 2.08 -16.80 -10.88
N ALA A 67 1.55 -15.76 -11.29
CA ALA A 67 0.23 -15.77 -11.79
C ALA A 67 0.07 -16.78 -12.84
N ALA A 68 1.08 -17.04 -13.44
CA ALA A 68 0.99 -17.93 -14.52
C ALA A 68 0.73 -19.31 -14.06
N VAL A 69 0.95 -19.51 -12.88
CA VAL A 69 0.82 -20.86 -12.47
C VAL A 69 -0.52 -21.26 -12.28
#